data_88e723e674edda2e1ea0694e9851021c
#
_entry.id   88e723e674edda2e1ea0694e9851021c
#
_cell.length_a   1.000
_cell.length_b   1.000
_cell.length_c   1.000
_cell.angle_alpha   90.00
_cell.angle_beta   90.00
_cell.angle_gamma   90.00
#
_symmetry.space_group_name_H-M   'P 1'
#
loop_
_entity.id
_entity.type
_entity.pdbx_description
1 polymer ?
#
loop_
_entity_poly.entity_id
_entity_poly.type
_entity_poly.pdbx_seq_one_letter_code
_entity_poly.pdbx_strand_id
1 'polypeptide(L)'
;MDHLSPEDRLPRRGPFIAGPVGPVLYTNPLASAADLADWRLEGQATLTWPQGRLRLEAVLPASAGQKANHVLWCPRVFPDGVAISFDFHPLSEIGLAMLWFAATARGGGDLFDPGLPVRSGEYDQYRFGAIDAYHAAYYRRGRPGAFQICNLRKSHGFHLVAQGGDPIPARAWQPPYRIRMLIRSGHLQFEIDDLVVYAWHDEGTIGGLPLGPGRIGFRQMSPLVAEYANLEIRALDPE
;
A
#
# COMPACT_ATOMS: atom_id res chain seq x y z
N MET A 1 2.86 -4.19 31.78
CA MET A 1 2.33 -5.06 30.68
C MET A 1 0.80 -4.96 30.77
N ASP A 2 0.26 -4.03 30.00
CA ASP A 2 -1.18 -3.83 29.96
C ASP A 2 -1.81 -5.02 29.22
N HIS A 3 -2.54 -5.83 29.98
CA HIS A 3 -3.35 -6.90 29.42
C HIS A 3 -4.60 -6.26 28.78
N LEU A 4 -4.54 -6.03 27.47
CA LEU A 4 -5.73 -5.73 26.70
C LEU A 4 -6.75 -6.87 26.90
N SER A 5 -7.99 -6.52 27.17
CA SER A 5 -9.06 -7.52 27.28
C SER A 5 -9.26 -8.24 25.94
N PRO A 6 -9.83 -9.46 25.92
CA PRO A 6 -10.13 -10.14 24.66
C PRO A 6 -11.02 -9.33 23.73
N GLU A 7 -11.84 -8.43 24.26
CA GLU A 7 -12.74 -7.53 23.52
C GLU A 7 -11.98 -6.40 22.81
N ASP A 8 -10.82 -5.99 23.35
CA ASP A 8 -9.93 -5.00 22.73
C ASP A 8 -9.09 -5.58 21.56
N ARG A 9 -9.13 -6.91 21.38
CA ARG A 9 -8.40 -7.62 20.31
C ARG A 9 -9.23 -7.83 19.05
N LEU A 10 -10.56 -7.63 19.11
CA LEU A 10 -11.39 -7.66 17.93
C LEU A 10 -11.19 -6.34 17.15
N PRO A 11 -11.01 -6.41 15.82
CA PRO A 11 -10.96 -5.21 15.03
C PRO A 11 -12.27 -4.45 15.29
N ARG A 12 -12.16 -3.22 15.83
CA ARG A 12 -13.31 -2.34 15.94
C ARG A 12 -13.84 -2.17 14.53
N ARG A 13 -15.07 -2.59 14.26
CA ARG A 13 -15.74 -2.33 12.99
C ARG A 13 -15.92 -0.82 12.94
N GLY A 14 -15.00 -0.14 12.28
CA GLY A 14 -15.19 1.26 11.93
C GLY A 14 -16.40 1.41 11.01
N PRO A 15 -16.93 2.61 10.81
CA PRO A 15 -17.97 2.83 9.84
C PRO A 15 -17.46 2.37 8.48
N PHE A 16 -18.23 1.51 7.80
CA PHE A 16 -17.92 1.09 6.44
C PHE A 16 -18.08 2.30 5.51
N ILE A 17 -17.07 2.55 4.69
CA ILE A 17 -17.18 3.52 3.61
C ILE A 17 -17.92 2.82 2.46
N ALA A 18 -19.06 3.37 2.04
CA ALA A 18 -19.73 2.90 0.84
C ALA A 18 -18.78 2.99 -0.36
N GLY A 19 -18.89 2.05 -1.29
CA GLY A 19 -18.02 1.99 -2.47
C GLY A 19 -17.99 3.28 -3.28
N PRO A 20 -16.96 3.49 -4.11
CA PRO A 20 -16.81 4.71 -4.88
C PRO A 20 -17.93 4.82 -5.90
N VAL A 21 -18.63 5.94 -5.87
CA VAL A 21 -19.68 6.29 -6.85
C VAL A 21 -19.30 7.54 -7.65
N GLY A 22 -18.24 8.23 -7.24
CA GLY A 22 -17.78 9.48 -7.84
C GLY A 22 -16.96 9.29 -9.13
N PRO A 23 -16.54 10.42 -9.75
CA PRO A 23 -15.81 10.41 -11.02
C PRO A 23 -14.42 9.76 -10.90
N VAL A 24 -13.93 9.25 -12.03
CA VAL A 24 -12.55 8.80 -12.18
C VAL A 24 -11.63 10.01 -12.17
N LEU A 25 -10.64 10.01 -11.27
CA LEU A 25 -9.61 11.05 -11.17
C LEU A 25 -8.34 10.68 -11.94
N TYR A 26 -8.06 9.38 -12.00
CA TYR A 26 -6.86 8.86 -12.65
C TYR A 26 -7.03 7.39 -13.00
N THR A 27 -6.53 7.02 -14.18
CA THR A 27 -6.35 5.62 -14.58
C THR A 27 -4.96 5.42 -15.13
N ASN A 28 -4.41 4.23 -14.92
CA ASN A 28 -3.18 3.78 -15.53
C ASN A 28 -3.26 2.26 -15.72
N PRO A 29 -3.17 1.75 -16.96
CA PRO A 29 -3.26 0.31 -17.20
C PRO A 29 -2.05 -0.44 -16.63
N LEU A 30 -0.92 0.22 -16.39
CA LEU A 30 0.36 -0.35 -15.99
C LEU A 30 0.85 -1.41 -17.01
N ALA A 31 0.59 -1.19 -18.30
CA ALA A 31 0.74 -2.20 -19.36
C ALA A 31 2.04 -2.06 -20.14
N SER A 32 2.76 -0.95 -19.98
CA SER A 32 3.97 -0.64 -20.75
C SER A 32 4.91 0.31 -20.02
N ALA A 33 6.13 0.47 -20.52
CA ALA A 33 7.07 1.44 -19.99
C ALA A 33 6.57 2.89 -20.14
N ALA A 34 5.78 3.17 -21.18
CA ALA A 34 5.20 4.50 -21.39
C ALA A 34 4.22 4.90 -20.28
N ASP A 35 3.51 3.94 -19.71
CA ASP A 35 2.58 4.17 -18.60
C ASP A 35 3.29 4.59 -17.30
N LEU A 36 4.59 4.35 -17.22
CA LEU A 36 5.43 4.65 -16.06
C LEU A 36 6.50 5.71 -16.33
N ALA A 37 6.42 6.45 -17.45
CA ALA A 37 7.46 7.41 -17.86
C ALA A 37 7.81 8.41 -16.77
N ASP A 38 6.84 8.89 -15.99
CA ASP A 38 7.02 9.88 -14.94
C ASP A 38 7.05 9.26 -13.51
N TRP A 39 6.96 7.93 -13.41
CA TRP A 39 6.99 7.26 -12.12
C TRP A 39 8.40 7.21 -11.56
N ARG A 40 8.52 7.26 -10.24
CA ARG A 40 9.81 7.26 -9.56
C ARG A 40 10.04 5.95 -8.82
N LEU A 41 11.09 5.23 -9.24
CA LEU A 41 11.56 4.04 -8.54
C LEU A 41 12.59 4.44 -7.47
N GLU A 42 12.38 3.98 -6.24
CA GLU A 42 13.32 4.05 -5.13
C GLU A 42 13.75 2.63 -4.75
N GLY A 43 15.03 2.37 -4.67
CA GLY A 43 15.62 1.03 -4.60
C GLY A 43 15.88 0.45 -5.99
N GLN A 44 16.14 -0.87 -6.07
CA GLN A 44 16.51 -1.54 -7.30
C GLN A 44 15.49 -2.64 -7.64
N ALA A 45 14.80 -2.45 -8.76
CA ALA A 45 13.87 -3.43 -9.29
C ALA A 45 13.97 -3.52 -10.81
N THR A 46 13.73 -4.71 -11.34
CA THR A 46 13.46 -4.93 -12.74
C THR A 46 11.97 -4.72 -12.99
N LEU A 47 11.65 -3.89 -13.97
CA LEU A 47 10.30 -3.62 -14.45
C LEU A 47 10.14 -4.27 -15.82
N THR A 48 9.18 -5.17 -15.97
CA THR A 48 8.82 -5.80 -17.24
C THR A 48 7.31 -5.85 -17.39
N TRP A 49 6.82 -6.12 -18.61
CA TRP A 49 5.37 -6.07 -18.90
C TRP A 49 4.88 -7.36 -19.62
N PRO A 50 5.09 -8.55 -19.04
CA PRO A 50 4.55 -9.74 -19.65
C PRO A 50 3.01 -9.67 -19.69
N GLN A 51 2.46 -9.98 -20.86
CA GLN A 51 1.00 -9.95 -21.08
C GLN A 51 0.34 -8.60 -20.75
N GLY A 52 1.07 -7.48 -20.90
CA GLY A 52 0.53 -6.13 -20.63
C GLY A 52 0.23 -5.86 -19.16
N ARG A 53 1.04 -6.40 -18.24
CA ARG A 53 0.97 -6.11 -16.80
C ARG A 53 2.35 -5.74 -16.27
N LEU A 54 2.43 -4.75 -15.41
CA LEU A 54 3.68 -4.36 -14.75
C LEU A 54 4.14 -5.46 -13.80
N ARG A 55 5.24 -6.13 -14.12
CA ARG A 55 5.94 -7.02 -13.21
C ARG A 55 7.05 -6.26 -12.49
N LEU A 56 7.04 -6.36 -11.17
CA LEU A 56 8.11 -5.87 -10.30
C LEU A 56 8.87 -7.06 -9.72
N GLU A 57 10.19 -7.01 -9.83
CA GLU A 57 11.09 -8.03 -9.29
C GLU A 57 12.35 -7.36 -8.73
N ALA A 58 12.78 -7.75 -7.53
CA ALA A 58 13.98 -7.22 -6.92
C ALA A 58 15.23 -7.63 -7.73
N VAL A 59 16.15 -6.69 -7.97
CA VAL A 59 17.45 -6.98 -8.62
C VAL A 59 18.37 -7.71 -7.66
N LEU A 60 18.33 -7.36 -6.37
CA LEU A 60 19.18 -7.98 -5.36
C LEU A 60 18.49 -9.21 -4.74
N PRO A 61 19.25 -10.25 -4.38
CA PRO A 61 18.70 -11.41 -3.72
C PRO A 61 18.15 -11.08 -2.33
N ALA A 62 17.21 -11.90 -1.84
CA ALA A 62 16.61 -11.71 -0.51
C ALA A 62 17.64 -11.66 0.64
N SER A 63 18.79 -12.31 0.47
CA SER A 63 19.91 -12.24 1.43
C SER A 63 20.52 -10.85 1.61
N ALA A 64 20.27 -9.91 0.67
CA ALA A 64 20.65 -8.50 0.83
C ALA A 64 19.72 -7.74 1.80
N GLY A 65 18.69 -8.39 2.35
CA GLY A 65 17.78 -7.84 3.35
C GLY A 65 17.03 -6.62 2.84
N GLN A 66 17.02 -5.54 3.61
CA GLN A 66 16.27 -4.32 3.26
C GLN A 66 16.72 -3.65 1.96
N LYS A 67 17.98 -3.84 1.55
CA LYS A 67 18.53 -3.28 0.29
C LYS A 67 17.92 -3.91 -0.96
N ALA A 68 17.32 -5.10 -0.84
CA ALA A 68 16.62 -5.77 -1.93
C ALA A 68 15.19 -5.25 -2.14
N ASN A 69 14.70 -4.36 -1.27
CA ASN A 69 13.34 -3.84 -1.37
C ASN A 69 13.28 -2.57 -2.21
N HIS A 70 12.11 -2.27 -2.74
CA HIS A 70 11.91 -1.12 -3.60
C HIS A 70 10.51 -0.53 -3.43
N VAL A 71 10.36 0.74 -3.82
CA VAL A 71 9.08 1.45 -3.89
C VAL A 71 8.97 2.13 -5.25
N LEU A 72 7.87 1.92 -5.93
CA LEU A 72 7.53 2.59 -7.18
C LEU A 72 6.41 3.59 -6.93
N TRP A 73 6.73 4.89 -7.02
CA TRP A 73 5.82 5.98 -6.70
C TRP A 73 5.10 6.53 -7.91
N CYS A 74 3.78 6.70 -7.81
CA CYS A 74 3.00 7.47 -8.75
C CYS A 74 3.39 8.96 -8.68
N PRO A 75 3.56 9.65 -9.83
CA PRO A 75 3.95 11.06 -9.83
C PRO A 75 2.84 12.01 -9.39
N ARG A 76 1.59 11.55 -9.33
CA ARG A 76 0.44 12.39 -8.99
C ARG A 76 0.19 12.46 -7.49
N VAL A 77 -0.27 13.63 -7.05
CA VAL A 77 -0.86 13.84 -5.72
C VAL A 77 -2.36 13.67 -5.86
N PHE A 78 -2.95 12.86 -4.99
CA PHE A 78 -4.40 12.64 -4.95
C PHE A 78 -5.00 13.36 -3.76
N PRO A 79 -6.24 13.89 -3.88
CA PRO A 79 -6.93 14.52 -2.75
C PRO A 79 -7.28 13.48 -1.67
N ASP A 80 -7.76 13.97 -0.54
CA ASP A 80 -8.56 13.14 0.37
C ASP A 80 -9.91 12.79 -0.28
N GLY A 81 -10.59 11.78 0.22
CA GLY A 81 -11.87 11.34 -0.34
C GLY A 81 -11.71 10.52 -1.63
N VAL A 82 -10.82 9.53 -1.62
CA VAL A 82 -10.58 8.68 -2.80
C VAL A 82 -10.66 7.19 -2.50
N ALA A 83 -11.01 6.43 -3.56
CA ALA A 83 -10.81 5.00 -3.65
C ALA A 83 -9.68 4.70 -4.61
N ILE A 84 -8.68 3.98 -4.14
CA ILE A 84 -7.53 3.49 -4.89
C ILE A 84 -7.79 2.02 -5.18
N SER A 85 -7.74 1.58 -6.42
CA SER A 85 -7.92 0.17 -6.76
C SER A 85 -7.01 -0.28 -7.89
N PHE A 86 -6.58 -1.54 -7.85
CA PHE A 86 -5.73 -2.17 -8.86
C PHE A 86 -5.81 -3.69 -8.78
N ASP A 87 -5.39 -4.35 -9.85
CA ASP A 87 -5.28 -5.80 -9.90
C ASP A 87 -3.88 -6.24 -9.44
N PHE A 88 -3.84 -7.25 -8.60
CA PHE A 88 -2.62 -7.85 -8.05
C PHE A 88 -2.52 -9.33 -8.43
N HIS A 89 -1.37 -9.72 -8.98
CA HIS A 89 -1.08 -11.09 -9.41
C HIS A 89 0.22 -11.57 -8.74
N PRO A 90 0.16 -12.27 -7.59
CA PRO A 90 1.36 -12.85 -7.00
C PRO A 90 1.93 -13.96 -7.88
N LEU A 91 3.25 -13.99 -8.02
CA LEU A 91 3.98 -14.98 -8.81
C LEU A 91 4.96 -15.81 -7.95
N SER A 92 5.17 -15.42 -6.70
CA SER A 92 6.01 -16.15 -5.73
C SER A 92 5.23 -16.43 -4.46
N GLU A 93 5.53 -17.55 -3.78
CA GLU A 93 4.85 -17.94 -2.54
C GLU A 93 5.29 -17.13 -1.32
N ILE A 94 6.46 -16.50 -1.38
CA ILE A 94 7.07 -15.76 -0.29
C ILE A 94 7.27 -14.31 -0.68
N GLY A 95 7.11 -13.41 0.29
CA GLY A 95 7.34 -11.99 0.12
C GLY A 95 6.31 -11.13 0.83
N LEU A 96 6.26 -9.86 0.47
CA LEU A 96 5.31 -8.91 1.02
C LEU A 96 5.07 -7.78 0.03
N ALA A 97 3.78 -7.47 -0.19
CA ALA A 97 3.34 -6.30 -0.93
C ALA A 97 2.79 -5.23 0.03
N MET A 98 3.01 -3.97 -0.31
CA MET A 98 2.43 -2.83 0.39
C MET A 98 1.93 -1.79 -0.59
N LEU A 99 0.79 -1.19 -0.27
CA LEU A 99 0.34 0.07 -0.85
C LEU A 99 0.67 1.20 0.13
N TRP A 100 1.50 2.15 -0.28
CA TRP A 100 1.68 3.43 0.39
C TRP A 100 0.67 4.42 -0.17
N PHE A 101 0.07 5.27 0.69
CA PHE A 101 -0.91 6.26 0.26
C PHE A 101 -0.94 7.45 1.23
N ALA A 102 -1.55 8.55 0.79
CA ALA A 102 -1.51 9.84 1.47
C ALA A 102 -0.06 10.26 1.83
N ALA A 103 0.91 9.88 0.95
CA ALA A 103 2.33 10.09 1.23
C ALA A 103 2.78 11.51 0.85
N THR A 104 3.39 12.20 1.83
CA THR A 104 3.95 13.54 1.69
C THR A 104 5.34 13.63 2.33
N ALA A 105 6.05 14.73 2.14
CA ALA A 105 7.14 15.10 3.03
C ALA A 105 6.60 15.24 4.46
N ARG A 106 7.44 14.99 5.45
CA ARG A 106 7.06 15.08 6.86
C ARG A 106 6.59 16.50 7.20
N GLY A 107 5.42 16.59 7.81
CA GLY A 107 4.76 17.85 8.11
C GLY A 107 4.11 18.52 6.90
N GLY A 108 3.94 17.81 5.78
CA GLY A 108 3.39 18.30 4.53
C GLY A 108 4.44 18.62 3.47
N GLY A 109 4.00 18.92 2.26
CA GLY A 109 4.88 19.24 1.13
C GLY A 109 5.11 18.07 0.15
N ASP A 110 5.93 18.32 -0.86
CA ASP A 110 6.14 17.33 -1.93
C ASP A 110 7.04 16.18 -1.45
N LEU A 111 6.55 14.97 -1.62
CA LEU A 111 7.32 13.73 -1.40
C LEU A 111 8.61 13.68 -2.23
N PHE A 112 8.63 14.37 -3.36
CA PHE A 112 9.75 14.40 -4.32
C PHE A 112 10.62 15.65 -4.22
N ASP A 113 10.44 16.45 -3.17
CA ASP A 113 11.31 17.60 -2.91
C ASP A 113 12.78 17.16 -2.92
N PRO A 114 13.63 17.78 -3.75
CA PRO A 114 15.06 17.44 -3.84
C PRO A 114 15.85 17.72 -2.54
N GLY A 115 15.29 18.51 -1.63
CA GLY A 115 15.87 18.73 -0.29
C GLY A 115 15.66 17.58 0.69
N LEU A 116 14.82 16.61 0.35
CA LEU A 116 14.62 15.44 1.20
C LEU A 116 15.79 14.44 1.06
N PRO A 117 16.09 13.68 2.14
CA PRO A 117 17.05 12.58 2.05
C PRO A 117 16.66 11.58 0.96
N VAL A 118 17.67 11.12 0.20
CA VAL A 118 17.47 10.10 -0.83
C VAL A 118 17.00 8.79 -0.18
N ARG A 119 15.97 8.19 -0.75
CA ARG A 119 15.43 6.89 -0.33
C ARG A 119 15.82 5.82 -1.35
N SER A 120 16.15 4.64 -0.85
CA SER A 120 16.70 3.53 -1.63
C SER A 120 15.94 2.21 -1.42
N GLY A 121 14.71 2.27 -0.91
CA GLY A 121 13.89 1.07 -0.68
C GLY A 121 14.00 0.50 0.73
N GLU A 122 14.97 0.92 1.55
CA GLU A 122 15.12 0.44 2.93
C GLU A 122 13.98 0.96 3.81
N TYR A 123 13.33 0.07 4.56
CA TYR A 123 12.06 0.37 5.21
C TYR A 123 12.14 1.51 6.24
N ASP A 124 13.27 1.64 6.94
CA ASP A 124 13.46 2.68 7.95
C ASP A 124 13.44 4.09 7.38
N GLN A 125 13.82 4.25 6.10
CA GLN A 125 13.75 5.52 5.40
C GLN A 125 12.31 6.02 5.19
N TYR A 126 11.34 5.12 5.29
CA TYR A 126 9.91 5.41 5.12
C TYR A 126 9.19 5.50 6.46
N ARG A 127 9.49 4.62 7.40
CA ARG A 127 8.78 4.58 8.68
C ARG A 127 9.32 5.56 9.72
N PHE A 128 10.62 5.90 9.65
CA PHE A 128 11.31 6.83 10.57
C PHE A 128 12.02 7.97 9.84
N GLY A 129 11.89 8.03 8.52
CA GLY A 129 12.53 9.03 7.69
C GLY A 129 11.74 10.33 7.58
N ALA A 130 11.93 11.01 6.46
CA ALA A 130 11.43 12.36 6.21
C ALA A 130 10.06 12.37 5.52
N ILE A 131 9.21 11.36 5.72
CA ILE A 131 7.87 11.28 5.11
C ILE A 131 6.80 10.93 6.14
N ASP A 132 5.59 11.40 5.86
CA ASP A 132 4.36 10.96 6.50
C ASP A 132 3.55 10.16 5.48
N ALA A 133 3.00 9.01 5.88
CA ALA A 133 2.19 8.16 5.01
C ALA A 133 1.39 7.13 5.79
N TYR A 134 0.28 6.67 5.22
CA TYR A 134 -0.27 5.36 5.59
C TYR A 134 0.31 4.29 4.68
N HIS A 135 0.36 3.05 5.19
CA HIS A 135 0.66 1.91 4.33
C HIS A 135 -0.10 0.65 4.75
N ALA A 136 -0.71 0.03 3.77
CA ALA A 136 -1.39 -1.24 3.87
C ALA A 136 -0.44 -2.35 3.41
N ALA A 137 -0.07 -3.27 4.29
CA ALA A 137 0.69 -4.46 3.95
C ALA A 137 -0.26 -5.64 3.74
N TYR A 138 -0.11 -6.33 2.64
CA TYR A 138 -0.88 -7.51 2.25
C TYR A 138 0.04 -8.53 1.59
N TYR A 139 -0.44 -9.74 1.34
CA TYR A 139 0.39 -10.84 0.83
C TYR A 139 1.69 -11.00 1.61
N ARG A 140 1.60 -10.94 2.94
CA ARG A 140 2.76 -10.95 3.84
C ARG A 140 3.12 -12.38 4.21
N ARG A 141 4.11 -12.97 3.53
CA ARG A 141 4.48 -14.39 3.64
C ARG A 141 5.96 -14.59 3.87
N GLY A 142 6.32 -15.04 5.08
CA GLY A 142 7.69 -15.37 5.44
C GLY A 142 8.10 -16.79 5.07
N ARG A 143 7.13 -17.68 4.78
CA ARG A 143 7.34 -19.07 4.36
C ARG A 143 6.12 -19.58 3.58
N PRO A 144 6.29 -20.62 2.73
CA PRO A 144 5.17 -21.21 2.01
C PRO A 144 4.09 -21.73 2.95
N GLY A 145 2.83 -21.54 2.56
CA GLY A 145 1.66 -22.08 3.27
C GLY A 145 1.33 -21.44 4.62
N ALA A 146 2.04 -20.40 5.05
CA ALA A 146 1.74 -19.71 6.31
C ALA A 146 0.46 -18.89 6.20
N PHE A 147 -0.41 -18.96 7.23
CA PHE A 147 -1.49 -18.00 7.39
C PHE A 147 -0.91 -16.60 7.60
N GLN A 148 -1.52 -15.61 7.00
CA GLN A 148 -1.03 -14.24 7.00
C GLN A 148 -2.11 -13.25 7.37
N ILE A 149 -1.65 -12.10 7.83
CA ILE A 149 -2.47 -10.95 8.18
C ILE A 149 -2.07 -9.74 7.34
N CYS A 150 -3.06 -8.95 6.97
CA CYS A 150 -2.87 -7.62 6.43
C CYS A 150 -2.73 -6.62 7.58
N ASN A 151 -1.84 -5.65 7.42
CA ASN A 151 -1.59 -4.63 8.44
C ASN A 151 -1.79 -3.25 7.85
N LEU A 152 -2.48 -2.38 8.59
CA LEU A 152 -2.45 -0.94 8.35
C LEU A 152 -1.51 -0.29 9.35
N ARG A 153 -0.62 0.56 8.85
CA ARG A 153 0.28 1.34 9.70
C ARG A 153 0.26 2.80 9.30
N LYS A 154 0.55 3.66 10.29
CA LYS A 154 0.79 5.09 10.10
C LYS A 154 2.25 5.39 10.37
N SER A 155 2.87 6.16 9.50
CA SER A 155 4.20 6.75 9.55
C SER A 155 4.09 8.29 9.42
N HIS A 156 4.89 9.09 10.04
CA HIS A 156 6.16 8.78 10.69
C HIS A 156 5.96 7.96 11.96
N GLY A 157 6.89 7.03 12.23
CA GLY A 157 6.77 6.04 13.28
C GLY A 157 6.38 4.67 12.71
N PHE A 158 6.16 3.71 13.58
CA PHE A 158 5.82 2.34 13.19
C PHE A 158 4.48 1.92 13.82
N HIS A 159 3.48 2.81 13.74
CA HIS A 159 2.21 2.64 14.43
C HIS A 159 1.33 1.63 13.72
N LEU A 160 1.12 0.47 14.32
CA LEU A 160 0.13 -0.50 13.85
C LEU A 160 -1.26 -0.05 14.32
N VAL A 161 -2.15 0.24 13.38
CA VAL A 161 -3.45 0.85 13.67
C VAL A 161 -4.63 -0.05 13.33
N ALA A 162 -4.48 -0.98 12.38
CA ALA A 162 -5.48 -2.01 12.10
C ALA A 162 -4.84 -3.28 11.55
N GLN A 163 -5.55 -4.40 11.70
CA GLN A 163 -5.16 -5.70 11.16
C GLN A 163 -6.40 -6.48 10.73
N GLY A 164 -6.23 -7.37 9.73
CA GLY A 164 -7.23 -8.32 9.30
C GLY A 164 -6.61 -9.55 8.66
N GLY A 165 -7.37 -10.63 8.51
CA GLY A 165 -6.92 -11.84 7.82
C GLY A 165 -6.69 -11.56 6.33
N ASP A 166 -5.60 -12.07 5.76
CA ASP A 166 -5.34 -12.01 4.32
C ASP A 166 -6.18 -13.09 3.60
N PRO A 167 -7.17 -12.70 2.77
CA PRO A 167 -8.02 -13.67 2.08
C PRO A 167 -7.33 -14.35 0.89
N ILE A 168 -6.18 -13.85 0.42
CA ILE A 168 -5.47 -14.46 -0.69
C ILE A 168 -4.95 -15.84 -0.26
N PRO A 169 -5.29 -16.93 -0.99
CA PRO A 169 -4.86 -18.27 -0.61
C PRO A 169 -3.35 -18.42 -0.55
N ALA A 170 -2.85 -19.23 0.37
CA ALA A 170 -1.43 -19.54 0.47
C ALA A 170 -0.92 -20.36 -0.72
N ARG A 171 -1.81 -21.07 -1.41
CA ARG A 171 -1.55 -21.89 -2.61
C ARG A 171 -2.78 -21.86 -3.51
N ALA A 172 -2.64 -22.37 -4.73
CA ALA A 172 -3.71 -22.42 -5.73
C ALA A 172 -4.30 -21.01 -6.00
N TRP A 173 -3.42 -20.04 -6.27
CA TRP A 173 -3.79 -18.68 -6.61
C TRP A 173 -4.71 -18.63 -7.83
N GLN A 174 -5.72 -17.77 -7.73
CA GLN A 174 -6.64 -17.50 -8.84
C GLN A 174 -6.66 -15.99 -9.13
N PRO A 175 -5.51 -15.37 -9.51
CA PRO A 175 -5.45 -13.95 -9.82
C PRO A 175 -6.28 -13.61 -11.05
N PRO A 176 -6.67 -12.32 -11.21
CA PRO A 176 -6.26 -11.20 -10.36
C PRO A 176 -6.99 -11.16 -9.02
N TYR A 177 -6.34 -10.57 -8.01
CA TYR A 177 -7.00 -10.12 -6.78
C TYR A 177 -7.21 -8.63 -6.87
N ARG A 178 -8.44 -8.16 -6.71
CA ARG A 178 -8.74 -6.73 -6.73
C ARG A 178 -8.42 -6.12 -5.37
N ILE A 179 -7.40 -5.31 -5.30
CA ILE A 179 -7.02 -4.56 -4.11
C ILE A 179 -7.72 -3.21 -4.13
N ARG A 180 -8.35 -2.83 -3.01
CA ARG A 180 -8.96 -1.51 -2.83
C ARG A 180 -8.58 -0.89 -1.50
N MET A 181 -8.28 0.40 -1.51
CA MET A 181 -8.12 1.25 -0.34
C MET A 181 -9.03 2.46 -0.49
N LEU A 182 -9.94 2.63 0.44
CA LEU A 182 -10.79 3.80 0.52
C LEU A 182 -10.30 4.67 1.67
N ILE A 183 -10.17 5.97 1.41
CA ILE A 183 -9.78 6.96 2.40
C ILE A 183 -10.66 8.20 2.26
N ARG A 184 -11.25 8.66 3.38
CA ARG A 184 -12.03 9.89 3.44
C ARG A 184 -12.07 10.42 4.87
N SER A 185 -11.58 11.64 5.06
CA SER A 185 -11.66 12.35 6.36
C SER A 185 -11.18 11.50 7.55
N GLY A 186 -10.04 10.82 7.38
CA GLY A 186 -9.47 9.94 8.39
C GLY A 186 -10.10 8.54 8.47
N HIS A 187 -11.19 8.27 7.78
CA HIS A 187 -11.74 6.90 7.67
C HIS A 187 -11.00 6.14 6.57
N LEU A 188 -10.52 4.96 6.91
CA LEU A 188 -9.76 4.08 6.03
C LEU A 188 -10.41 2.69 5.99
N GLN A 189 -10.58 2.14 4.79
CA GLN A 189 -11.11 0.79 4.60
C GLN A 189 -10.29 0.06 3.54
N PHE A 190 -9.80 -1.11 3.89
CA PHE A 190 -9.01 -1.96 2.99
C PHE A 190 -9.80 -3.20 2.60
N GLU A 191 -9.82 -3.48 1.31
CA GLU A 191 -10.57 -4.58 0.73
C GLU A 191 -9.68 -5.40 -0.22
N ILE A 192 -9.98 -6.69 -0.28
CA ILE A 192 -9.44 -7.63 -1.27
C ILE A 192 -10.62 -8.43 -1.82
N ASP A 193 -10.89 -8.36 -3.15
CA ASP A 193 -12.02 -9.01 -3.83
C ASP A 193 -13.36 -8.73 -3.14
N ASP A 194 -13.64 -7.44 -2.88
CA ASP A 194 -14.84 -6.95 -2.19
C ASP A 194 -15.03 -7.43 -0.74
N LEU A 195 -14.06 -8.17 -0.19
CA LEU A 195 -14.04 -8.51 1.23
C LEU A 195 -13.35 -7.40 2.02
N VAL A 196 -14.06 -6.81 2.97
CA VAL A 196 -13.47 -5.85 3.90
C VAL A 196 -12.52 -6.58 4.84
N VAL A 197 -11.22 -6.32 4.69
CA VAL A 197 -10.17 -6.90 5.51
C VAL A 197 -10.08 -6.18 6.85
N TYR A 198 -10.14 -4.86 6.82
CA TYR A 198 -10.23 -3.99 8.01
C TYR A 198 -10.78 -2.62 7.63
N ALA A 199 -11.33 -1.94 8.64
CA ALA A 199 -11.64 -0.52 8.60
C ALA A 199 -11.10 0.14 9.88
N TRP A 200 -10.70 1.41 9.77
CA TRP A 200 -10.15 2.18 10.89
C TRP A 200 -10.42 3.67 10.71
N HIS A 201 -10.63 4.37 11.82
CA HIS A 201 -10.78 5.82 11.84
C HIS A 201 -9.58 6.45 12.56
N ASP A 202 -8.85 7.30 11.86
CA ASP A 202 -7.76 8.10 12.40
C ASP A 202 -8.32 9.34 13.09
N GLU A 203 -8.43 9.28 14.41
CA GLU A 203 -8.88 10.39 15.25
C GLU A 203 -7.73 11.37 15.61
N GLY A 204 -6.54 11.18 15.02
CA GLY A 204 -5.36 12.02 15.30
C GLY A 204 -4.65 11.70 16.62
N THR A 205 -5.05 10.64 17.30
CA THR A 205 -4.48 10.23 18.60
C THR A 205 -3.21 9.41 18.47
N ILE A 206 -2.94 8.85 17.28
CA ILE A 206 -1.79 7.99 16.99
C ILE A 206 -0.97 8.61 15.85
N GLY A 207 0.31 8.89 16.11
CA GLY A 207 1.23 9.38 15.08
C GLY A 207 0.87 10.73 14.47
N GLY A 208 0.13 11.59 15.21
CA GLY A 208 -0.27 12.93 14.78
C GLY A 208 -1.62 12.96 14.04
N LEU A 209 -1.98 14.11 13.46
CA LEU A 209 -3.26 14.35 12.77
C LEU A 209 -3.49 13.34 11.63
N PRO A 210 -4.77 13.10 11.25
CA PRO A 210 -5.09 12.33 10.06
C PRO A 210 -4.35 12.87 8.83
N LEU A 211 -3.83 11.96 8.00
CA LEU A 211 -3.17 12.34 6.76
C LEU A 211 -4.24 12.57 5.68
N GLY A 212 -4.02 13.60 4.89
CA GLY A 212 -4.94 14.02 3.84
C GLY A 212 -4.39 13.72 2.43
N PRO A 213 -4.34 14.74 1.54
CA PRO A 213 -3.83 14.56 0.18
C PRO A 213 -2.39 14.05 0.16
N GLY A 214 -2.07 13.22 -0.83
CA GLY A 214 -0.71 12.70 -0.97
C GLY A 214 -0.52 11.78 -2.16
N ARG A 215 0.68 11.24 -2.30
CA ARG A 215 1.03 10.30 -3.37
C ARG A 215 0.74 8.87 -2.97
N ILE A 216 0.70 7.99 -3.97
CA ILE A 216 0.62 6.53 -3.77
C ILE A 216 1.90 5.86 -4.28
N GLY A 217 2.23 4.70 -3.70
CA GLY A 217 3.37 3.91 -4.14
C GLY A 217 3.18 2.42 -3.89
N PHE A 218 3.67 1.62 -4.83
CA PHE A 218 3.76 0.17 -4.69
C PHE A 218 5.11 -0.20 -4.09
N ARG A 219 5.10 -0.87 -2.96
CA ARG A 219 6.31 -1.43 -2.35
C ARG A 219 6.28 -2.94 -2.38
N GLN A 220 7.42 -3.53 -2.73
CA GLN A 220 7.63 -4.96 -2.55
C GLN A 220 8.84 -5.23 -1.66
N MET A 221 8.74 -6.31 -0.90
CA MET A 221 9.87 -6.88 -0.18
C MET A 221 10.28 -8.19 -0.85
N SER A 222 11.57 -8.29 -1.18
CA SER A 222 12.16 -9.50 -1.73
C SER A 222 11.90 -10.71 -0.79
N PRO A 223 11.62 -11.90 -1.31
CA PRO A 223 11.67 -12.32 -2.72
C PRO A 223 10.33 -12.23 -3.47
N LEU A 224 9.42 -11.34 -3.11
CA LEU A 224 8.16 -11.21 -3.85
C LEU A 224 8.44 -10.86 -5.31
N VAL A 225 7.84 -11.62 -6.21
CA VAL A 225 7.61 -11.28 -7.61
C VAL A 225 6.11 -11.18 -7.81
N ALA A 226 5.63 -10.05 -8.29
CA ALA A 226 4.20 -9.85 -8.54
C ALA A 226 3.96 -8.94 -9.74
N GLU A 227 2.77 -9.07 -10.33
CA GLU A 227 2.31 -8.20 -11.42
C GLU A 227 1.16 -7.32 -10.93
N TYR A 228 1.09 -6.13 -11.52
CA TYR A 228 0.09 -5.10 -11.24
C TYR A 228 -0.56 -4.62 -12.54
N ALA A 229 -1.84 -4.36 -12.51
CA ALA A 229 -2.59 -3.83 -13.66
C ALA A 229 -3.77 -2.97 -13.21
N ASN A 230 -4.34 -2.23 -14.16
CA ASN A 230 -5.63 -1.56 -14.02
C ASN A 230 -5.73 -0.66 -12.77
N LEU A 231 -4.70 0.18 -12.52
CA LEU A 231 -4.76 1.17 -11.46
C LEU A 231 -5.85 2.20 -11.78
N GLU A 232 -6.77 2.37 -10.85
CA GLU A 232 -7.83 3.37 -10.93
C GLU A 232 -7.94 4.12 -9.59
N ILE A 233 -8.05 5.44 -9.68
CA ILE A 233 -8.36 6.30 -8.55
C ILE A 233 -9.67 7.01 -8.85
N ARG A 234 -10.65 6.89 -7.97
CA ARG A 234 -11.95 7.56 -8.07
C ARG A 234 -12.18 8.48 -6.87
N ALA A 235 -12.86 9.58 -7.08
CA ALA A 235 -13.38 10.34 -5.96
C ALA A 235 -14.42 9.48 -5.21
N LEU A 236 -14.49 9.63 -3.90
CA LEU A 236 -15.64 9.19 -3.11
C LEU A 236 -16.63 10.35 -3.05
N ASP A 237 -17.91 10.05 -3.24
CA ASP A 237 -18.95 11.08 -3.11
C ASP A 237 -18.94 11.63 -1.67
N PRO A 238 -19.22 12.95 -1.50
CA PRO A 238 -19.45 13.50 -0.18
C PRO A 238 -20.62 12.78 0.50
N GLU A 239 -20.54 12.65 1.81
CA GLU A 239 -21.66 12.15 2.62
C GLU A 239 -22.84 13.12 2.61
#